data_a4a3720e98122cd2464fca99dd630b93
#
_entry.id   a4a3720e98122cd2464fca99dd630b93
#
_cell.length_a   1.000
_cell.length_b   1.000
_cell.length_c   1.000
_cell.angle_alpha   90.00
_cell.angle_beta   90.00
_cell.angle_gamma   90.00
#
_symmetry.space_group_name_H-M   'P 1'
#
loop_
_entity.id
_entity.type
_entity.pdbx_description
1 polymer ?
#
loop_
_entity_poly.entity_id
_entity_poly.type
_entity_poly.pdbx_seq_one_letter_code
_entity_poly.pdbx_strand_id
1 'polypeptide(L)'
;IDKLFRKKANYQLFQALILVLIVSSIGACGIAVKTRAAIKGDLNMYVSIAAKVNSDNPLPVDVVWVYDEDLLKELLKLSAKTWFEKKEQFRRDFPSNEAFEVWPWEWTPGQKVAVQKIPIKAKSKGGIIFANYLIDGDHRARIDPAEDFQINFSEESFSVQEPKD
;
A
#
# COMPACT_ATOMS: atom_id res chain seq x y z
N ILE A 1 31.09 19.87 -44.93
CA ILE A 1 30.49 20.68 -43.86
C ILE A 1 29.10 20.10 -43.46
N ASP A 2 28.24 19.72 -44.41
CA ASP A 2 26.89 19.20 -44.16
C ASP A 2 26.80 17.89 -43.30
N LYS A 3 27.76 16.99 -43.47
CA LYS A 3 27.75 15.72 -42.72
C LYS A 3 28.02 15.90 -41.21
N LEU A 4 28.78 16.93 -40.85
CA LEU A 4 29.08 17.26 -39.44
C LEU A 4 27.89 17.93 -38.76
N PHE A 5 27.18 18.81 -39.46
CA PHE A 5 25.96 19.44 -38.95
C PHE A 5 24.83 18.43 -38.73
N ARG A 6 24.62 17.49 -39.66
CA ARG A 6 23.65 16.39 -39.50
C ARG A 6 23.97 15.47 -38.32
N LYS A 7 25.23 15.16 -38.04
CA LYS A 7 25.64 14.34 -36.91
C LYS A 7 25.37 15.03 -35.56
N LYS A 8 25.62 16.34 -35.45
CA LYS A 8 25.33 17.15 -34.27
C LYS A 8 23.82 17.25 -34.01
N ALA A 9 23.02 17.48 -35.05
CA ALA A 9 21.56 17.56 -34.93
C ALA A 9 20.96 16.25 -34.48
N ASN A 10 21.40 15.11 -35.02
CA ASN A 10 20.94 13.78 -34.58
C ASN A 10 21.33 13.44 -33.13
N TYR A 11 22.51 13.88 -32.69
CA TYR A 11 22.97 13.69 -31.32
C TYR A 11 22.15 14.51 -30.30
N GLN A 12 21.82 15.75 -30.64
CA GLN A 12 20.97 16.62 -29.85
C GLN A 12 19.52 16.09 -29.75
N LEU A 13 18.97 15.58 -30.85
CA LEU A 13 17.67 14.94 -30.91
C LEU A 13 17.65 13.66 -30.03
N PHE A 14 18.70 12.87 -30.10
CA PHE A 14 18.83 11.65 -29.30
C PHE A 14 18.95 11.95 -27.79
N GLN A 15 19.71 12.99 -27.42
CA GLN A 15 19.79 13.44 -26.02
C GLN A 15 18.48 14.01 -25.52
N ALA A 16 17.74 14.77 -26.32
CA ALA A 16 16.44 15.30 -25.99
C ALA A 16 15.41 14.15 -25.78
N LEU A 17 15.46 13.10 -26.60
CA LEU A 17 14.61 11.94 -26.52
C LEU A 17 14.84 11.12 -25.22
N ILE A 18 16.13 10.95 -24.85
CA ILE A 18 16.52 10.28 -23.59
C ILE A 18 16.05 11.10 -22.39
N LEU A 19 16.18 12.43 -22.42
CA LEU A 19 15.74 13.29 -21.33
C LEU A 19 14.23 13.22 -21.11
N VAL A 20 13.45 13.19 -22.19
CA VAL A 20 11.99 13.03 -22.15
C VAL A 20 11.59 11.67 -21.60
N LEU A 21 12.30 10.60 -21.94
CA LEU A 21 12.06 9.24 -21.42
C LEU A 21 12.37 9.13 -19.91
N ILE A 22 13.39 9.83 -19.42
CA ILE A 22 13.76 9.82 -17.99
C ILE A 22 12.74 10.62 -17.17
N VAL A 23 12.24 11.73 -17.65
CA VAL A 23 11.25 12.57 -16.96
C VAL A 23 9.89 11.88 -16.87
N SER A 24 9.50 11.05 -17.84
CA SER A 24 8.24 10.31 -17.82
C SER A 24 8.20 9.16 -16.82
N SER A 25 9.34 8.66 -16.35
CA SER A 25 9.37 7.53 -15.40
C SER A 25 9.21 7.93 -13.91
N ILE A 26 9.41 9.20 -13.57
CA ILE A 26 9.40 9.66 -12.16
C ILE A 26 7.99 10.01 -11.65
N GLY A 27 7.02 10.18 -12.54
CA GLY A 27 5.64 10.59 -12.18
C GLY A 27 4.58 9.49 -12.16
N ALA A 28 4.92 8.25 -12.51
CA ALA A 28 3.93 7.22 -12.83
C ALA A 28 3.08 6.78 -11.62
N CYS A 29 3.67 6.66 -10.44
CA CYS A 29 2.97 6.11 -9.27
C CYS A 29 1.83 7.01 -8.76
N GLY A 30 2.07 8.33 -8.71
CA GLY A 30 1.04 9.29 -8.27
C GLY A 30 -0.12 9.49 -9.25
N ILE A 31 0.11 9.24 -10.55
CA ILE A 31 -0.93 9.34 -11.58
C ILE A 31 -1.86 8.13 -11.51
N ALA A 32 -1.35 6.92 -11.31
CA ALA A 32 -2.13 5.69 -11.20
C ALA A 32 -3.16 5.77 -10.05
N VAL A 33 -2.75 6.21 -8.86
CA VAL A 33 -3.65 6.39 -7.70
C VAL A 33 -4.75 7.40 -7.99
N LYS A 34 -4.42 8.56 -8.58
CA LYS A 34 -5.41 9.59 -8.93
C LYS A 34 -6.42 9.09 -9.95
N THR A 35 -5.94 8.37 -10.97
CA THR A 35 -6.79 7.80 -12.03
C THR A 35 -7.72 6.75 -11.45
N ARG A 36 -7.22 5.85 -10.59
CA ARG A 36 -8.04 4.82 -9.96
C ARG A 36 -9.09 5.42 -9.03
N ALA A 37 -8.71 6.36 -8.16
CA ALA A 37 -9.63 7.04 -7.27
C ALA A 37 -10.74 7.79 -8.03
N ALA A 38 -10.43 8.34 -9.22
CA ALA A 38 -11.41 9.03 -10.06
C ALA A 38 -12.36 8.07 -10.81
N ILE A 39 -11.89 6.87 -11.19
CA ILE A 39 -12.65 5.95 -12.05
C ILE A 39 -13.38 4.88 -11.24
N LYS A 40 -12.71 4.23 -10.26
CA LYS A 40 -13.26 3.11 -9.49
C LYS A 40 -13.63 3.48 -8.05
N GLY A 41 -12.95 4.44 -7.44
CA GLY A 41 -13.19 4.87 -6.05
C GLY A 41 -12.80 3.85 -4.97
N ASP A 42 -12.75 2.54 -5.28
CA ASP A 42 -12.50 1.46 -4.33
C ASP A 42 -11.40 0.50 -4.81
N LEU A 43 -10.73 -0.13 -3.86
CA LEU A 43 -9.88 -1.29 -4.04
C LEU A 43 -10.58 -2.56 -3.59
N ASN A 44 -10.35 -3.66 -4.30
CA ASN A 44 -10.77 -4.97 -3.85
C ASN A 44 -9.65 -5.61 -3.03
N MET A 45 -9.98 -5.96 -1.79
CA MET A 45 -9.13 -6.75 -0.91
C MET A 45 -9.69 -8.17 -0.83
N TYR A 46 -8.89 -9.14 -1.26
CA TYR A 46 -9.16 -10.56 -1.14
C TYR A 46 -8.47 -11.10 0.10
N VAL A 47 -9.15 -11.94 0.86
CA VAL A 47 -8.63 -12.44 2.13
C VAL A 47 -8.72 -13.95 2.19
N SER A 48 -7.60 -14.60 2.50
CA SER A 48 -7.52 -16.03 2.79
C SER A 48 -6.98 -16.22 4.22
N ILE A 49 -7.66 -17.04 5.03
CA ILE A 49 -7.34 -17.21 6.44
C ILE A 49 -7.14 -18.69 6.72
N ALA A 50 -5.94 -19.05 7.22
CA ALA A 50 -5.64 -20.41 7.61
C ALA A 50 -6.53 -20.88 8.79
N ALA A 51 -6.79 -22.19 8.85
CA ALA A 51 -7.62 -22.79 9.92
C ALA A 51 -7.02 -22.63 11.32
N LYS A 52 -5.71 -22.38 11.44
CA LYS A 52 -4.99 -22.18 12.70
C LYS A 52 -4.27 -20.84 12.76
N VAL A 53 -4.80 -19.81 12.08
CA VAL A 53 -4.21 -18.48 12.12
C VAL A 53 -4.05 -18.00 13.57
N ASN A 54 -2.94 -17.30 13.86
CA ASN A 54 -2.68 -16.67 15.16
C ASN A 54 -2.81 -17.66 16.34
N SER A 55 -2.27 -18.89 16.19
CA SER A 55 -2.37 -19.95 17.20
C SER A 55 -3.82 -20.23 17.61
N ASP A 56 -4.72 -20.33 16.62
CA ASP A 56 -6.16 -20.59 16.81
C ASP A 56 -6.90 -19.49 17.60
N ASN A 57 -6.42 -18.26 17.53
CA ASN A 57 -7.03 -17.08 18.14
C ASN A 57 -7.52 -16.09 17.07
N PRO A 58 -8.49 -15.21 17.40
CA PRO A 58 -8.84 -14.09 16.54
C PRO A 58 -7.63 -13.22 16.21
N LEU A 59 -7.57 -12.75 14.98
CA LEU A 59 -6.48 -11.92 14.48
C LEU A 59 -6.98 -10.50 14.18
N PRO A 60 -6.64 -9.51 15.03
CA PRO A 60 -6.89 -8.11 14.72
C PRO A 60 -6.01 -7.64 13.57
N VAL A 61 -6.62 -6.98 12.59
CA VAL A 61 -5.94 -6.47 11.39
C VAL A 61 -6.41 -5.04 11.11
N ASP A 62 -5.47 -4.13 10.94
CA ASP A 62 -5.74 -2.77 10.47
C ASP A 62 -5.13 -2.59 9.07
N VAL A 63 -5.92 -2.11 8.12
CA VAL A 63 -5.43 -1.54 6.86
C VAL A 63 -5.43 -0.03 7.01
N VAL A 64 -4.28 0.58 6.82
CA VAL A 64 -4.05 2.01 7.07
C VAL A 64 -3.70 2.70 5.76
N TRP A 65 -4.58 3.58 5.27
CA TRP A 65 -4.25 4.50 4.18
C TRP A 65 -3.55 5.73 4.73
N VAL A 66 -2.38 6.03 4.19
CA VAL A 66 -1.57 7.17 4.64
C VAL A 66 -1.50 8.22 3.54
N TYR A 67 -1.77 9.47 3.90
CA TYR A 67 -1.88 10.62 3.01
C TYR A 67 -0.71 11.59 3.15
N ASP A 68 0.08 11.45 4.23
CA ASP A 68 1.30 12.19 4.49
C ASP A 68 2.52 11.28 4.27
N GLU A 69 3.53 11.77 3.54
CA GLU A 69 4.68 10.95 3.13
C GLU A 69 5.66 10.69 4.28
N ASP A 70 5.83 11.65 5.19
CA ASP A 70 6.76 11.49 6.30
C ASP A 70 6.14 10.60 7.38
N LEU A 71 4.83 10.73 7.63
CA LEU A 71 4.10 9.79 8.46
C LEU A 71 4.15 8.36 7.89
N LEU A 72 4.04 8.18 6.56
CA LEU A 72 4.18 6.87 5.94
C LEU A 72 5.54 6.24 6.25
N LYS A 73 6.62 7.01 6.14
CA LYS A 73 7.99 6.55 6.48
C LYS A 73 8.11 6.19 7.96
N GLU A 74 7.44 6.91 8.84
CA GLU A 74 7.41 6.65 10.27
C GLU A 74 6.65 5.36 10.59
N LEU A 75 5.42 5.22 10.08
CA LEU A 75 4.58 4.05 10.31
C LEU A 75 5.20 2.76 9.76
N LEU A 76 5.93 2.83 8.63
CA LEU A 76 6.66 1.69 8.06
C LEU A 76 7.81 1.17 8.94
N LYS A 77 8.19 1.87 9.99
CA LYS A 77 9.21 1.41 10.97
C LYS A 77 8.59 0.65 12.15
N LEU A 78 7.29 0.75 12.34
CA LEU A 78 6.60 0.14 13.47
C LEU A 78 6.33 -1.34 13.19
N SER A 79 6.43 -2.19 14.21
CA SER A 79 5.81 -3.52 14.19
C SER A 79 4.29 -3.40 14.36
N ALA A 80 3.54 -4.45 14.00
CA ALA A 80 2.10 -4.48 14.24
C ALA A 80 1.76 -4.29 15.72
N LYS A 81 2.46 -4.97 16.62
CA LYS A 81 2.30 -4.81 18.08
C LYS A 81 2.43 -3.34 18.49
N THR A 82 3.51 -2.67 18.06
CA THR A 82 3.71 -1.25 18.39
C THR A 82 2.64 -0.35 17.80
N TRP A 83 2.14 -0.66 16.60
CA TRP A 83 1.02 0.05 16.00
C TRP A 83 -0.23 -0.08 16.85
N PHE A 84 -0.63 -1.31 17.22
CA PHE A 84 -1.83 -1.56 18.03
C PHE A 84 -1.75 -0.93 19.43
N GLU A 85 -0.57 -0.83 20.02
CA GLU A 85 -0.33 -0.13 21.29
C GLU A 85 -0.45 1.39 21.16
N LYS A 86 -0.03 1.97 20.02
CA LYS A 86 0.11 3.42 19.82
C LYS A 86 -0.93 4.06 18.91
N LYS A 87 -1.76 3.29 18.20
CA LYS A 87 -2.69 3.83 17.20
C LYS A 87 -3.63 4.91 17.74
N GLU A 88 -4.04 4.81 18.99
CA GLU A 88 -4.88 5.83 19.62
C GLU A 88 -4.10 7.13 19.91
N GLN A 89 -2.77 7.04 20.13
CA GLN A 89 -1.93 8.23 20.22
C GLN A 89 -1.82 8.91 18.84
N PHE A 90 -1.54 8.14 17.77
CA PHE A 90 -1.52 8.68 16.41
C PHE A 90 -2.86 9.35 16.03
N ARG A 91 -4.00 8.78 16.43
CA ARG A 91 -5.32 9.41 16.20
C ARG A 91 -5.48 10.73 16.94
N ARG A 92 -4.92 10.89 18.12
CA ARG A 92 -4.92 12.17 18.85
C ARG A 92 -3.99 13.20 18.25
N ASP A 93 -2.83 12.75 17.76
CA ASP A 93 -1.83 13.63 17.14
C ASP A 93 -2.29 14.10 15.74
N PHE A 94 -3.11 13.30 15.05
CA PHE A 94 -3.67 13.58 13.72
C PHE A 94 -5.21 13.45 13.70
N PRO A 95 -5.96 14.36 14.36
CA PRO A 95 -7.38 14.15 14.68
C PRO A 95 -8.34 14.24 13.50
N SER A 96 -7.93 14.74 12.34
CA SER A 96 -8.83 15.09 11.24
C SER A 96 -8.97 14.03 10.13
N ASN A 97 -8.42 12.82 10.27
CA ASN A 97 -8.31 11.84 9.18
C ASN A 97 -7.68 12.42 7.89
N GLU A 98 -6.91 13.50 8.01
CA GLU A 98 -6.25 14.16 6.88
C GLU A 98 -4.90 13.53 6.57
N ALA A 99 -4.22 13.00 7.60
CA ALA A 99 -2.91 12.39 7.47
C ALA A 99 -2.98 10.87 7.22
N PHE A 100 -3.95 10.19 7.82
CA PHE A 100 -4.21 8.75 7.60
C PHE A 100 -5.65 8.36 7.91
N GLU A 101 -6.04 7.15 7.48
CA GLU A 101 -7.35 6.54 7.75
C GLU A 101 -7.15 5.05 8.04
N VAL A 102 -7.88 4.52 9.03
CA VAL A 102 -7.76 3.14 9.48
C VAL A 102 -9.04 2.37 9.18
N TRP A 103 -8.87 1.20 8.56
CA TRP A 103 -9.91 0.23 8.29
C TRP A 103 -9.63 -1.01 9.14
N PRO A 104 -10.34 -1.21 10.27
CA PRO A 104 -10.10 -2.30 11.21
C PRO A 104 -10.95 -3.52 10.87
N TRP A 105 -10.38 -4.71 11.08
CA TRP A 105 -11.07 -6.00 11.07
C TRP A 105 -10.58 -6.87 12.23
N GLU A 106 -11.37 -7.86 12.58
CA GLU A 106 -10.96 -8.98 13.41
C GLU A 106 -11.38 -10.27 12.70
N TRP A 107 -10.41 -11.09 12.33
CA TRP A 107 -10.65 -12.33 11.60
C TRP A 107 -10.55 -13.54 12.54
N THR A 108 -11.50 -14.49 12.42
CA THR A 108 -11.42 -15.75 13.12
C THR A 108 -10.73 -16.84 12.30
N PRO A 109 -10.09 -17.85 12.95
CA PRO A 109 -9.43 -18.95 12.26
C PRO A 109 -10.36 -19.65 11.26
N GLY A 110 -9.86 -19.86 10.02
CA GLY A 110 -10.60 -20.52 8.96
C GLY A 110 -11.82 -19.78 8.42
N GLN A 111 -12.03 -18.53 8.82
CA GLN A 111 -13.16 -17.72 8.34
C GLN A 111 -13.14 -17.56 6.82
N LYS A 112 -14.29 -17.78 6.18
CA LYS A 112 -14.49 -17.44 4.76
C LYS A 112 -14.91 -15.98 4.66
N VAL A 113 -14.10 -15.21 3.95
CA VAL A 113 -14.29 -13.75 3.82
C VAL A 113 -14.70 -13.43 2.39
N ALA A 114 -15.80 -12.70 2.23
CA ALA A 114 -16.15 -12.11 0.94
C ALA A 114 -15.14 -11.00 0.58
N VAL A 115 -15.04 -10.67 -0.71
CA VAL A 115 -14.19 -9.56 -1.17
C VAL A 115 -14.58 -8.27 -0.47
N GLN A 116 -13.61 -7.63 0.18
CA GLN A 116 -13.78 -6.36 0.86
C GLN A 116 -13.48 -5.22 -0.11
N LYS A 117 -14.32 -4.19 -0.10
CA LYS A 117 -14.08 -2.96 -0.87
C LYS A 117 -13.60 -1.87 0.08
N ILE A 118 -12.43 -1.32 -0.20
CA ILE A 118 -11.84 -0.26 0.60
C ILE A 118 -11.77 1.01 -0.26
N PRO A 119 -12.50 2.08 0.12
CA PRO A 119 -12.40 3.36 -0.58
C PRO A 119 -10.98 3.91 -0.57
N ILE A 120 -10.55 4.45 -1.69
CA ILE A 120 -9.27 5.13 -1.84
C ILE A 120 -9.46 6.61 -2.11
N LYS A 121 -8.53 7.42 -1.61
CA LYS A 121 -8.48 8.86 -1.89
C LYS A 121 -7.31 9.17 -2.82
N ALA A 122 -7.51 10.07 -3.76
CA ALA A 122 -6.47 10.48 -4.73
C ALA A 122 -5.18 11.02 -4.09
N LYS A 123 -5.25 11.42 -2.82
CA LYS A 123 -4.11 11.90 -2.02
C LYS A 123 -3.28 10.76 -1.37
N SER A 124 -3.71 9.49 -1.48
CA SER A 124 -3.02 8.36 -0.86
C SER A 124 -1.57 8.24 -1.31
N LYS A 125 -0.63 8.17 -0.37
CA LYS A 125 0.81 8.01 -0.57
C LYS A 125 1.25 6.56 -0.46
N GLY A 126 0.49 5.75 0.25
CA GLY A 126 0.69 4.33 0.44
C GLY A 126 -0.33 3.76 1.40
N GLY A 127 -0.38 2.43 1.45
CA GLY A 127 -1.13 1.70 2.46
C GLY A 127 -0.20 0.79 3.27
N ILE A 128 -0.62 0.48 4.48
CA ILE A 128 0.08 -0.45 5.36
C ILE A 128 -0.96 -1.39 5.97
N ILE A 129 -0.67 -2.68 5.96
CA ILE A 129 -1.41 -3.70 6.70
C ILE A 129 -0.62 -3.98 7.97
N PHE A 130 -1.29 -3.93 9.12
CA PHE A 130 -0.78 -4.40 10.40
C PHE A 130 -1.66 -5.55 10.88
N ALA A 131 -1.07 -6.71 11.16
CA ALA A 131 -1.76 -7.90 11.68
C ALA A 131 -1.20 -8.26 13.05
N ASN A 132 -2.02 -8.17 14.09
CA ASN A 132 -1.59 -8.31 15.49
C ASN A 132 -1.51 -9.78 15.91
N TYR A 133 -0.53 -10.50 15.38
CA TYR A 133 -0.24 -11.86 15.80
C TYR A 133 0.26 -11.93 17.25
N LEU A 134 -0.05 -13.04 17.93
CA LEU A 134 0.45 -13.31 19.29
C LEU A 134 1.96 -13.59 19.29
N ILE A 135 2.48 -14.19 18.23
CA ILE A 135 3.92 -14.42 18.06
C ILE A 135 4.65 -13.12 17.73
N ASP A 136 5.87 -12.98 18.24
CA ASP A 136 6.70 -11.81 17.96
C ASP A 136 7.09 -11.73 16.48
N GLY A 137 7.11 -10.51 15.97
CA GLY A 137 7.47 -10.21 14.58
C GLY A 137 7.01 -8.82 14.16
N ASP A 138 7.45 -8.41 12.99
CA ASP A 138 7.03 -7.11 12.41
C ASP A 138 5.54 -7.12 12.02
N HIS A 139 5.07 -8.21 11.45
CA HIS A 139 3.68 -8.47 11.03
C HIS A 139 3.01 -7.27 10.34
N ARG A 140 3.77 -6.61 9.47
CA ARG A 140 3.30 -5.52 8.62
C ARG A 140 3.69 -5.74 7.17
N ALA A 141 2.91 -5.17 6.27
CA ALA A 141 3.21 -5.14 4.84
C ALA A 141 2.79 -3.80 4.25
N ARG A 142 3.60 -3.27 3.33
CA ARG A 142 3.22 -2.13 2.51
C ARG A 142 2.34 -2.60 1.35
N ILE A 143 1.32 -1.82 1.01
CA ILE A 143 0.46 -2.03 -0.16
C ILE A 143 0.42 -0.78 -1.04
N ASP A 144 0.24 -0.99 -2.35
CA ASP A 144 0.06 0.10 -3.30
C ASP A 144 -1.42 0.51 -3.34
N PRO A 145 -1.74 1.80 -3.14
CA PRO A 145 -3.12 2.28 -3.23
C PRO A 145 -3.69 2.30 -4.66
N ALA A 146 -2.92 1.94 -5.68
CA ALA A 146 -3.39 1.86 -7.05
C ALA A 146 -3.85 0.46 -7.47
N GLU A 147 -3.60 -0.59 -6.67
CA GLU A 147 -3.77 -1.99 -7.08
C GLU A 147 -4.65 -2.78 -6.10
N ASP A 148 -5.50 -3.66 -6.67
CA ASP A 148 -6.19 -4.67 -5.88
C ASP A 148 -5.16 -5.63 -5.28
N PHE A 149 -5.44 -6.18 -4.12
CA PHE A 149 -4.48 -7.06 -3.44
C PHE A 149 -5.16 -8.24 -2.73
N GLN A 150 -4.41 -9.31 -2.56
CA GLN A 150 -4.80 -10.47 -1.78
C GLN A 150 -3.90 -10.61 -0.56
N ILE A 151 -4.52 -10.82 0.61
CA ILE A 151 -3.82 -11.14 1.85
C ILE A 151 -4.03 -12.62 2.15
N ASN A 152 -2.94 -13.32 2.42
CA ASN A 152 -2.97 -14.72 2.88
C ASN A 152 -2.43 -14.76 4.31
N PHE A 153 -3.32 -14.95 5.27
CA PHE A 153 -2.97 -15.12 6.68
C PHE A 153 -2.67 -16.59 6.96
N SER A 154 -1.43 -16.90 7.34
CA SER A 154 -0.98 -18.21 7.79
C SER A 154 -0.99 -18.32 9.32
N GLU A 155 -0.49 -19.41 9.88
CA GLU A 155 -0.50 -19.66 11.34
C GLU A 155 0.27 -18.57 12.11
N GLU A 156 1.45 -18.16 11.61
CA GLU A 156 2.40 -17.30 12.32
C GLU A 156 2.75 -16.01 11.57
N SER A 157 2.26 -15.83 10.34
CA SER A 157 2.62 -14.69 9.49
C SER A 157 1.58 -14.46 8.42
N PHE A 158 1.76 -13.41 7.61
CA PHE A 158 0.95 -13.19 6.43
C PHE A 158 1.79 -12.73 5.24
N SER A 159 1.23 -12.88 4.06
CA SER A 159 1.79 -12.35 2.81
C SER A 159 0.75 -11.55 2.05
N VAL A 160 1.23 -10.59 1.25
CA VAL A 160 0.41 -9.81 0.33
C VAL A 160 0.91 -10.08 -1.09
N GLN A 161 -0.01 -10.25 -2.01
CA GLN A 161 0.28 -10.51 -3.41
C GLN A 161 -0.81 -9.90 -4.29
N GLU A 162 -0.56 -9.84 -5.60
CA GLU A 162 -1.60 -9.53 -6.58
C GLU A 162 -2.69 -10.62 -6.52
N PRO A 163 -3.98 -10.26 -6.74
CA PRO A 163 -5.05 -11.23 -6.81
C PRO A 163 -4.77 -12.25 -7.92
N LYS A 164 -5.04 -13.52 -7.63
CA LYS A 164 -5.02 -14.55 -8.69
C LYS A 164 -6.35 -14.50 -9.44
N ASP A 165 -6.24 -14.42 -10.75
CA ASP A 165 -7.39 -14.59 -11.68
C ASP A 165 -8.06 -15.96 -11.52
#